data_f983658aacef99ad231eff3a327b2026
#
_entry.id   f983658aacef99ad231eff3a327b2026
#
_cell.length_a   1.000
_cell.length_b   1.000
_cell.length_c   1.000
_cell.angle_alpha   90.00
_cell.angle_beta   90.00
_cell.angle_gamma   90.00
#
_symmetry.space_group_name_H-M   'P 1'
#
loop_
_entity.id
_entity.type
_entity.pdbx_description
1 polymer ?
#
loop_
_entity_poly.entity_id
_entity_poly.type
_entity_poly.pdbx_seq_one_letter_code
_entity_poly.pdbx_strand_id
1 'polypeptide(L)'
;MSRTIIEITENNACKITIENSDGLKSIKYLSFTNTLNLLNASMRESAEDNDLTIGEIKLSTIFPGDNIISTIQIKELVNSNATWYILLREGVSANFKYKNKVYNNVAMPKTLFAIKVFNDRCCNIKIAAVKTNRITNDTTIYRYPFSNVFDTRNVCLGSNTFSDFDLNGIQNLSMIPEMFLAMTNNNDGYGGSNKSDFEYEELLELLSESTFDNNILRESYTSKTYNDFIKSLK
;
A
#
# COMPACT_ATOMS: atom_id res chain seq x y z
N MET A 1 -1.20 35.33 14.97
CA MET A 1 -1.34 34.00 14.30
C MET A 1 -0.03 33.27 14.45
N SER A 2 0.01 32.11 15.04
CA SER A 2 1.25 31.31 15.16
C SER A 2 1.52 30.57 13.84
N ARG A 3 2.78 30.41 13.49
CA ARG A 3 3.21 29.70 12.28
C ARG A 3 4.22 28.62 12.64
N THR A 4 4.00 27.42 12.13
CA THR A 4 4.97 26.30 12.26
C THR A 4 5.53 25.98 10.88
N ILE A 5 6.86 25.96 10.78
CA ILE A 5 7.59 25.60 9.58
C ILE A 5 8.40 24.35 9.91
N ILE A 6 8.28 23.30 9.06
CA ILE A 6 9.02 22.06 9.16
C ILE A 6 9.89 21.91 7.93
N GLU A 7 11.21 21.93 8.13
CA GLU A 7 12.23 21.74 7.09
C GLU A 7 12.87 20.38 7.28
N ILE A 8 12.86 19.55 6.24
CA ILE A 8 13.48 18.22 6.25
C ILE A 8 14.89 18.37 5.64
N THR A 9 15.91 17.93 6.39
CA THR A 9 17.29 17.98 5.95
C THR A 9 17.74 16.65 5.34
N GLU A 10 18.81 16.66 4.56
CA GLU A 10 19.36 15.49 3.85
C GLU A 10 19.69 14.29 4.77
N ASN A 11 19.87 14.54 6.07
CA ASN A 11 20.19 13.50 7.07
C ASN A 11 18.94 12.96 7.81
N ASN A 12 17.74 13.08 7.22
CA ASN A 12 16.48 12.69 7.87
C ASN A 12 16.23 13.36 9.23
N ALA A 13 16.84 14.51 9.49
CA ALA A 13 16.51 15.36 10.61
C ALA A 13 15.52 16.44 10.16
N CYS A 14 14.53 16.71 11.00
CA CYS A 14 13.58 17.80 10.77
C CYS A 14 13.90 18.97 11.69
N LYS A 15 14.04 20.15 11.09
CA LYS A 15 14.11 21.42 11.81
C LYS A 15 12.70 21.99 11.91
N ILE A 16 12.17 22.09 13.11
CA ILE A 16 10.85 22.67 13.39
C ILE A 16 11.06 24.07 13.93
N THR A 17 10.53 25.06 13.21
CA THR A 17 10.52 26.45 13.64
C THR A 17 9.08 26.83 14.00
N ILE A 18 8.86 27.22 15.24
CA ILE A 18 7.57 27.73 15.73
C ILE A 18 7.73 29.24 15.94
N GLU A 19 6.94 30.03 15.25
CA GLU A 19 6.88 31.47 15.37
C GLU A 19 5.53 31.86 16.01
N ASN A 20 5.61 32.49 17.17
CA ASN A 20 4.43 32.94 17.91
C ASN A 20 3.90 34.26 17.32
N SER A 21 2.70 34.67 17.75
CA SER A 21 2.04 35.93 17.30
C SER A 21 2.84 37.19 17.63
N ASP A 22 3.73 37.11 18.59
CA ASP A 22 4.64 38.17 19.07
C ASP A 22 6.01 38.14 18.38
N GLY A 23 6.20 37.28 17.40
CA GLY A 23 7.42 37.19 16.59
C GLY A 23 8.55 36.37 17.22
N LEU A 24 8.35 35.82 18.43
CA LEU A 24 9.33 34.95 19.04
C LEU A 24 9.41 33.60 18.30
N LYS A 25 10.66 33.19 18.01
CA LYS A 25 10.94 31.92 17.29
C LYS A 25 11.57 30.90 18.22
N SER A 26 10.99 29.70 18.21
CA SER A 26 11.56 28.52 18.87
C SER A 26 11.97 27.52 17.79
N ILE A 27 13.18 26.99 17.88
CA ILE A 27 13.71 26.02 16.91
C ILE A 27 13.99 24.70 17.65
N LYS A 28 13.49 23.59 17.10
CA LYS A 28 13.75 22.24 17.58
C LYS A 28 14.26 21.36 16.43
N TYR A 29 15.17 20.45 16.75
CA TYR A 29 15.62 19.43 15.80
C TYR A 29 15.13 18.08 16.30
N LEU A 30 14.43 17.36 15.44
CA LEU A 30 13.88 16.04 15.74
C LEU A 30 14.23 15.09 14.60
N SER A 31 14.25 13.78 14.91
CA SER A 31 14.25 12.78 13.84
C SER A 31 12.95 12.88 13.03
N PHE A 32 13.01 12.48 11.78
CA PHE A 32 11.83 12.45 10.90
C PHE A 32 10.66 11.67 11.53
N THR A 33 10.95 10.49 12.09
CA THR A 33 9.96 9.65 12.79
C THR A 33 9.29 10.39 13.96
N ASN A 34 10.07 11.08 14.80
CA ASN A 34 9.53 11.84 15.93
C ASN A 34 8.68 13.03 15.46
N THR A 35 9.06 13.67 14.35
CA THR A 35 8.30 14.77 13.75
C THR A 35 6.96 14.26 13.23
N LEU A 36 6.91 13.13 12.55
CA LEU A 36 5.66 12.49 12.12
C LEU A 36 4.77 12.12 13.30
N ASN A 37 5.35 11.55 14.36
CA ASN A 37 4.60 11.22 15.58
C ASN A 37 3.98 12.46 16.24
N LEU A 38 4.70 13.57 16.28
CA LEU A 38 4.18 14.84 16.81
C LEU A 38 3.07 15.43 15.93
N LEU A 39 3.24 15.41 14.60
CA LEU A 39 2.19 15.85 13.68
C LEU A 39 0.93 15.01 13.85
N ASN A 40 1.08 13.69 13.91
CA ASN A 40 -0.04 12.78 14.15
C ASN A 40 -0.72 13.02 15.50
N ALA A 41 0.05 13.33 16.56
CA ALA A 41 -0.50 13.65 17.88
C ALA A 41 -1.27 14.99 17.86
N SER A 42 -0.72 16.03 17.21
CA SER A 42 -1.38 17.35 17.11
C SER A 42 -2.66 17.31 16.27
N MET A 43 -2.74 16.44 15.27
CA MET A 43 -3.98 16.22 14.51
C MET A 43 -5.05 15.49 15.34
N ARG A 44 -4.64 14.73 16.38
CA ARG A 44 -5.58 14.04 17.30
C ARG A 44 -6.22 14.98 18.32
N GLU A 45 -5.49 15.97 18.81
CA GLU A 45 -6.01 16.96 19.78
C GLU A 45 -7.05 17.91 19.18
N SER A 46 -7.05 18.11 17.85
CA SER A 46 -8.04 18.92 17.15
C SER A 46 -9.33 18.17 16.76
N ALA A 47 -9.42 16.88 17.03
CA ALA A 47 -10.52 16.00 16.65
C ALA A 47 -11.27 15.44 17.88
N GLU A 48 -11.62 16.31 18.85
CA GLU A 48 -12.68 16.02 19.79
C GLU A 48 -14.03 16.38 19.14
N ASP A 49 -14.51 15.53 18.23
CA ASP A 49 -15.93 15.28 17.99
C ASP A 49 -16.07 14.08 17.04
N ASN A 50 -16.62 13.02 17.57
CA ASN A 50 -17.42 11.96 16.98
C ASN A 50 -17.39 11.82 15.44
N ASP A 51 -16.31 11.26 14.90
CA ASP A 51 -16.36 10.35 13.74
C ASP A 51 -14.95 9.81 13.50
N LEU A 52 -14.83 8.55 13.14
CA LEU A 52 -13.57 7.90 12.80
C LEU A 52 -12.83 8.70 11.71
N THR A 53 -12.01 9.65 12.13
CA THR A 53 -11.21 10.47 11.22
C THR A 53 -10.10 9.60 10.66
N ILE A 54 -10.26 9.19 9.41
CA ILE A 54 -9.19 8.58 8.63
C ILE A 54 -8.23 9.70 8.26
N GLY A 55 -7.11 9.78 8.95
CA GLY A 55 -6.01 10.66 8.55
C GLY A 55 -5.28 10.03 7.36
N GLU A 56 -5.57 10.47 6.14
CA GLU A 56 -4.75 10.11 4.98
C GLU A 56 -3.54 11.02 4.93
N ILE A 57 -2.35 10.49 5.24
CA ILE A 57 -1.08 11.19 5.04
C ILE A 57 -0.54 10.75 3.68
N LYS A 58 -0.57 11.64 2.69
CA LYS A 58 0.11 11.39 1.42
C LYS A 58 1.62 11.52 1.61
N LEU A 59 2.29 10.39 1.78
CA LEU A 59 3.75 10.31 1.80
C LEU A 59 4.28 10.16 0.36
N SER A 60 4.04 11.16 -0.50
CA SER A 60 4.71 11.20 -1.79
C SER A 60 6.16 11.61 -1.57
N THR A 61 7.13 10.72 -1.82
CA THR A 61 8.57 10.99 -1.98
C THR A 61 9.50 10.88 -0.78
N ILE A 62 9.15 10.22 0.32
CA ILE A 62 10.04 10.22 1.50
C ILE A 62 11.06 9.07 1.50
N PHE A 63 10.84 8.03 0.73
CA PHE A 63 11.78 6.90 0.64
C PHE A 63 12.19 6.68 -0.82
N PRO A 64 13.47 6.92 -1.18
CA PRO A 64 13.98 6.52 -2.48
C PRO A 64 13.85 4.99 -2.64
N GLY A 65 12.98 4.56 -3.54
CA GLY A 65 12.70 3.15 -3.81
C GLY A 65 11.35 2.63 -3.28
N ASP A 66 10.70 3.32 -2.36
CA ASP A 66 9.41 2.90 -1.82
C ASP A 66 8.27 3.74 -2.40
N ASN A 67 7.40 3.11 -3.16
CA ASN A 67 6.23 3.75 -3.77
C ASN A 67 5.04 3.82 -2.79
N ILE A 68 5.28 4.25 -1.54
CA ILE A 68 4.20 4.47 -0.57
C ILE A 68 3.40 5.71 -1.01
N ILE A 69 2.14 5.50 -1.35
CA ILE A 69 1.25 6.57 -1.81
C ILE A 69 0.30 7.07 -0.72
N SER A 70 0.00 6.24 0.28
CA SER A 70 -0.91 6.61 1.38
C SER A 70 -0.62 5.80 2.63
N THR A 71 -0.86 6.42 3.79
CA THR A 71 -0.84 5.76 5.10
C THR A 71 -2.16 6.02 5.81
N ILE A 72 -2.82 4.98 6.29
CA ILE A 72 -4.11 5.07 6.96
C ILE A 72 -3.99 4.41 8.32
N GLN A 73 -4.25 5.17 9.39
CA GLN A 73 -4.34 4.63 10.73
C GLN A 73 -5.77 4.23 11.05
N ILE A 74 -5.96 3.01 11.53
CA ILE A 74 -7.24 2.52 12.01
C ILE A 74 -7.12 2.23 13.49
N LYS A 75 -7.95 2.90 14.31
CA LYS A 75 -8.14 2.52 15.70
C LYS A 75 -8.99 1.25 15.72
N GLU A 76 -8.40 0.10 15.94
CA GLU A 76 -9.15 -1.10 16.28
C GLU A 76 -9.54 -1.03 17.76
N LEU A 77 -10.77 -1.50 18.07
CA LEU A 77 -11.41 -1.48 19.39
C LEU A 77 -10.42 -1.81 20.53
N VAL A 78 -10.30 -0.87 21.46
CA VAL A 78 -9.64 -1.02 22.78
C VAL A 78 -8.16 -1.40 22.72
N ASN A 79 -7.27 -0.41 22.56
CA ASN A 79 -5.82 -0.46 22.79
C ASN A 79 -4.90 -0.95 21.66
N SER A 80 -5.32 -1.16 20.44
CA SER A 80 -4.43 -1.53 19.35
C SER A 80 -4.52 -0.58 18.17
N ASN A 81 -3.42 0.05 17.80
CA ASN A 81 -3.30 0.87 16.60
C ASN A 81 -2.71 0.02 15.48
N ALA A 82 -3.54 -0.37 14.51
CA ALA A 82 -3.04 -0.91 13.25
C ALA A 82 -2.90 0.22 12.23
N THR A 83 -1.91 0.11 11.36
CA THR A 83 -1.68 1.06 10.28
C THR A 83 -1.73 0.34 8.94
N TRP A 84 -2.51 0.87 8.01
CA TRP A 84 -2.47 0.44 6.63
C TRP A 84 -1.51 1.32 5.83
N TYR A 85 -0.56 0.71 5.15
CA TYR A 85 0.33 1.35 4.19
C TYR A 85 -0.09 0.96 2.79
N ILE A 86 -0.29 1.95 1.91
CA ILE A 86 -0.67 1.71 0.53
C ILE A 86 0.54 1.99 -0.36
N LEU A 87 1.06 0.94 -0.99
CA LEU A 87 2.16 1.03 -1.93
C LEU A 87 1.64 0.89 -3.35
N LEU A 88 2.18 1.68 -4.26
CA LEU A 88 2.00 1.50 -5.69
C LEU A 88 3.26 0.85 -6.26
N ARG A 89 3.12 -0.39 -6.76
CA ARG A 89 4.14 -1.06 -7.55
C ARG A 89 3.90 -0.78 -9.02
N GLU A 90 4.95 -0.31 -9.70
CA GLU A 90 4.90 -0.09 -11.14
C GLU A 90 4.61 -1.38 -11.92
N GLY A 91 4.02 -1.22 -13.09
CA GLY A 91 3.71 -2.33 -13.99
C GLY A 91 4.95 -2.85 -14.71
N VAL A 92 5.90 -3.38 -13.97
CA VAL A 92 7.05 -4.12 -14.49
C VAL A 92 6.79 -5.62 -14.42
N SER A 93 7.66 -6.42 -15.01
CA SER A 93 7.55 -7.88 -14.95
C SER A 93 7.87 -8.45 -13.56
N ALA A 94 7.41 -9.67 -13.33
CA ALA A 94 7.77 -10.48 -12.17
C ALA A 94 7.92 -11.96 -12.57
N ASN A 95 8.61 -12.72 -11.73
CA ASN A 95 8.68 -14.16 -11.92
C ASN A 95 7.56 -14.85 -11.13
N PHE A 96 6.81 -15.71 -11.78
CA PHE A 96 5.72 -16.47 -11.17
C PHE A 96 6.06 -17.96 -11.10
N LYS A 97 5.85 -18.54 -9.94
CA LYS A 97 5.90 -20.00 -9.78
C LYS A 97 4.48 -20.54 -9.76
N TYR A 98 4.15 -21.39 -10.70
CA TYR A 98 2.86 -22.06 -10.77
C TYR A 98 3.06 -23.56 -10.93
N LYS A 99 2.44 -24.35 -10.06
CA LYS A 99 2.74 -25.80 -9.96
C LYS A 99 4.26 -26.01 -9.79
N ASN A 100 4.89 -26.74 -10.70
CA ASN A 100 6.32 -27.03 -10.69
C ASN A 100 7.12 -26.23 -11.73
N LYS A 101 6.49 -25.25 -12.39
CA LYS A 101 7.10 -24.44 -13.46
C LYS A 101 7.30 -23.00 -12.98
N VAL A 102 8.38 -22.38 -13.42
CA VAL A 102 8.66 -20.96 -13.21
C VAL A 102 8.48 -20.22 -14.54
N TYR A 103 7.67 -19.19 -14.52
CA TYR A 103 7.44 -18.27 -15.63
C TYR A 103 8.20 -17.00 -15.34
N ASN A 104 9.19 -16.70 -16.17
CA ASN A 104 10.06 -15.54 -15.98
C ASN A 104 9.51 -14.33 -16.72
N ASN A 105 9.76 -13.14 -16.14
CA ASN A 105 9.45 -11.86 -16.75
C ASN A 105 7.97 -11.68 -17.17
N VAL A 106 7.04 -12.32 -16.46
CA VAL A 106 5.61 -12.18 -16.72
C VAL A 106 5.22 -10.71 -16.56
N ALA A 107 4.70 -10.10 -17.62
CA ALA A 107 4.27 -8.71 -17.60
C ALA A 107 3.11 -8.48 -16.62
N MET A 108 3.18 -7.40 -15.85
CA MET A 108 2.24 -7.10 -14.78
C MET A 108 1.57 -5.72 -14.96
N PRO A 109 0.35 -5.55 -14.47
CA PRO A 109 -0.25 -4.23 -14.33
C PRO A 109 0.40 -3.46 -13.18
N LYS A 110 0.15 -2.16 -13.13
CA LYS A 110 0.38 -1.37 -11.93
C LYS A 110 -0.52 -1.88 -10.82
N THR A 111 0.06 -2.07 -9.64
CA THR A 111 -0.60 -2.80 -8.55
C THR A 111 -0.51 -2.02 -7.25
N LEU A 112 -1.66 -1.85 -6.60
CA LEU A 112 -1.76 -1.32 -5.24
C LEU A 112 -1.67 -2.47 -4.25
N PHE A 113 -0.78 -2.33 -3.28
CA PHE A 113 -0.67 -3.19 -2.11
C PHE A 113 -1.09 -2.41 -0.88
N ALA A 114 -2.21 -2.77 -0.26
CA ALA A 114 -2.56 -2.28 1.06
C ALA A 114 -2.08 -3.29 2.09
N ILE A 115 -1.16 -2.88 2.94
CA ILE A 115 -0.48 -3.73 3.93
C ILE A 115 -0.88 -3.25 5.33
N LYS A 116 -1.55 -4.11 6.09
CA LYS A 116 -1.89 -3.85 7.49
C LYS A 116 -0.72 -4.23 8.38
N VAL A 117 -0.22 -3.26 9.13
CA VAL A 117 0.88 -3.44 10.07
C VAL A 117 0.38 -3.23 11.48
N PHE A 118 0.72 -4.17 12.36
CA PHE A 118 0.45 -4.13 13.78
C PHE A 118 1.67 -4.67 14.54
N ASN A 119 2.19 -3.90 15.49
CA ASN A 119 3.41 -4.23 16.24
C ASN A 119 4.58 -4.63 15.32
N ASP A 120 4.85 -3.80 14.30
CA ASP A 120 5.91 -3.97 13.30
C ASP A 120 5.82 -5.30 12.50
N ARG A 121 4.63 -5.89 12.44
CA ARG A 121 4.38 -7.12 11.68
C ARG A 121 3.26 -6.94 10.69
N CYS A 122 3.42 -7.55 9.52
CA CYS A 122 2.37 -7.60 8.51
C CYS A 122 1.29 -8.60 8.93
N CYS A 123 0.07 -8.14 9.15
CA CYS A 123 -1.04 -8.99 9.57
C CYS A 123 -2.15 -9.15 8.53
N ASN A 124 -2.18 -8.32 7.50
CA ASN A 124 -3.09 -8.48 6.36
C ASN A 124 -2.55 -7.77 5.13
N ILE A 125 -2.90 -8.29 3.94
CA ILE A 125 -2.56 -7.69 2.65
C ILE A 125 -3.81 -7.72 1.78
N LYS A 126 -4.13 -6.57 1.18
CA LYS A 126 -5.13 -6.48 0.10
C LYS A 126 -4.48 -5.94 -1.16
N ILE A 127 -4.85 -6.50 -2.30
CA ILE A 127 -4.23 -6.17 -3.59
C ILE A 127 -5.29 -5.77 -4.60
N ALA A 128 -4.98 -4.73 -5.38
CA ALA A 128 -5.80 -4.29 -6.51
C ALA A 128 -4.91 -3.81 -7.67
N ALA A 129 -5.42 -3.89 -8.90
CA ALA A 129 -4.74 -3.32 -10.07
C ALA A 129 -5.25 -1.92 -10.39
N VAL A 130 -4.40 -1.08 -11.00
CA VAL A 130 -4.73 0.25 -11.51
C VAL A 130 -4.07 0.46 -12.88
N LYS A 131 -4.59 1.43 -13.66
CA LYS A 131 -4.03 1.78 -14.99
C LYS A 131 -3.14 3.03 -14.97
N THR A 132 -3.05 3.73 -13.85
CA THR A 132 -2.40 5.04 -13.74
C THR A 132 -1.43 5.10 -12.56
N ASN A 133 -0.41 5.94 -12.66
CA ASN A 133 0.50 6.25 -11.54
C ASN A 133 -0.05 7.38 -10.66
N ARG A 134 -0.93 8.21 -11.21
CA ARG A 134 -1.55 9.29 -10.45
C ARG A 134 -2.81 8.77 -9.79
N ILE A 135 -2.70 8.43 -8.52
CA ILE A 135 -3.82 7.92 -7.74
C ILE A 135 -4.58 9.09 -7.11
N THR A 136 -5.89 9.12 -7.35
CA THR A 136 -6.85 10.05 -6.76
C THR A 136 -8.02 9.27 -6.17
N ASN A 137 -8.88 9.90 -5.39
CA ASN A 137 -10.05 9.24 -4.81
C ASN A 137 -10.96 8.58 -5.87
N ASP A 138 -11.01 9.17 -7.07
CA ASP A 138 -11.84 8.68 -8.19
C ASP A 138 -11.12 7.70 -9.11
N THR A 139 -9.85 7.35 -8.82
CA THR A 139 -9.10 6.38 -9.62
C THR A 139 -9.82 5.04 -9.63
N THR A 140 -10.11 4.54 -10.84
CA THR A 140 -10.76 3.24 -11.02
C THR A 140 -9.86 2.10 -10.53
N ILE A 141 -10.44 1.22 -9.73
CA ILE A 141 -9.78 0.04 -9.16
C ILE A 141 -10.24 -1.21 -9.88
N TYR A 142 -9.28 -2.02 -10.28
CA TYR A 142 -9.49 -3.29 -10.96
C TYR A 142 -9.14 -4.46 -10.04
N ARG A 143 -9.70 -5.63 -10.34
CA ARG A 143 -9.28 -6.88 -9.72
C ARG A 143 -7.81 -7.16 -10.09
N TYR A 144 -7.07 -7.77 -9.18
CA TYR A 144 -5.75 -8.32 -9.49
C TYR A 144 -5.93 -9.46 -10.48
N PRO A 145 -5.29 -9.43 -11.67
CA PRO A 145 -5.65 -10.32 -12.77
C PRO A 145 -5.08 -11.74 -12.66
N PHE A 146 -4.23 -11.98 -11.67
CA PHE A 146 -3.60 -13.28 -11.41
C PHE A 146 -4.27 -14.00 -10.23
N SER A 147 -3.68 -15.11 -9.82
CA SER A 147 -4.17 -15.93 -8.70
C SER A 147 -3.75 -15.39 -7.31
N ASN A 148 -4.10 -16.13 -6.28
CA ASN A 148 -3.80 -15.87 -4.87
C ASN A 148 -4.43 -14.59 -4.30
N VAL A 149 -5.38 -13.98 -5.00
CA VAL A 149 -6.14 -12.82 -4.50
C VAL A 149 -7.64 -13.05 -4.68
N PHE A 150 -8.39 -13.02 -3.58
CA PHE A 150 -9.82 -13.22 -3.59
C PHE A 150 -10.58 -11.97 -4.08
N ASP A 151 -11.87 -12.11 -4.35
CA ASP A 151 -12.76 -11.01 -4.74
C ASP A 151 -12.82 -9.89 -3.70
N THR A 152 -12.62 -10.24 -2.43
CA THR A 152 -12.47 -9.30 -1.31
C THR A 152 -11.14 -8.56 -1.33
N ARG A 153 -10.26 -8.85 -2.26
CA ARG A 153 -8.88 -8.40 -2.41
C ARG A 153 -7.91 -8.91 -1.35
N ASN A 154 -8.36 -9.67 -0.40
CA ASN A 154 -7.47 -10.33 0.54
C ASN A 154 -6.59 -11.33 -0.20
N VAL A 155 -5.33 -11.39 0.21
CA VAL A 155 -4.36 -12.36 -0.31
C VAL A 155 -4.63 -13.74 0.29
N CYS A 156 -4.59 -14.77 -0.54
CA CYS A 156 -4.49 -16.15 -0.09
C CYS A 156 -3.02 -16.45 0.22
N LEU A 157 -2.70 -16.56 1.50
CA LEU A 157 -1.33 -16.85 1.93
C LEU A 157 -1.00 -18.35 1.91
N GLY A 158 -2.01 -19.23 1.85
CA GLY A 158 -1.82 -20.67 2.01
C GLY A 158 -1.13 -20.97 3.34
N SER A 159 0.00 -21.69 3.27
CA SER A 159 0.87 -21.95 4.43
C SER A 159 1.93 -20.89 4.68
N ASN A 160 2.01 -19.84 3.84
CA ASN A 160 2.97 -18.78 4.03
C ASN A 160 2.49 -17.80 5.10
N THR A 161 3.41 -17.29 5.91
CA THR A 161 3.12 -16.27 6.91
C THR A 161 4.02 -15.06 6.68
N PHE A 162 3.42 -13.87 6.72
CA PHE A 162 4.17 -12.61 6.75
C PHE A 162 4.33 -12.07 8.17
N SER A 163 3.63 -12.68 9.14
CA SER A 163 3.66 -12.25 10.54
C SER A 163 5.02 -12.42 11.20
N ASP A 164 5.84 -13.33 10.69
CA ASP A 164 7.18 -13.60 11.22
C ASP A 164 8.26 -12.71 10.59
N PHE A 165 7.90 -11.97 9.52
CA PHE A 165 8.81 -11.05 8.86
C PHE A 165 8.90 -9.75 9.66
N ASP A 166 10.11 -9.40 10.09
CA ASP A 166 10.38 -8.16 10.81
C ASP A 166 10.44 -7.00 9.81
N LEU A 167 9.47 -6.10 9.92
CA LEU A 167 9.40 -4.91 9.08
C LEU A 167 10.43 -3.85 9.45
N ASN A 168 11.15 -4.01 10.59
CA ASN A 168 12.11 -3.02 11.09
C ASN A 168 11.50 -1.59 11.04
N GLY A 169 10.37 -1.42 11.70
CA GLY A 169 9.46 -0.31 11.49
C GLY A 169 8.81 -0.43 10.11
N ILE A 170 9.08 0.53 9.22
CA ILE A 170 8.58 0.50 7.82
C ILE A 170 9.69 0.32 6.78
N GLN A 171 10.94 0.12 7.22
CA GLN A 171 12.09 0.08 6.31
C GLN A 171 12.02 -1.10 5.32
N ASN A 172 11.47 -2.22 5.78
CA ASN A 172 11.33 -3.43 4.99
C ASN A 172 9.95 -3.58 4.32
N LEU A 173 9.11 -2.55 4.38
CA LEU A 173 7.73 -2.62 3.90
C LEU A 173 7.65 -2.94 2.40
N SER A 174 8.57 -2.40 1.59
CA SER A 174 8.67 -2.64 0.15
C SER A 174 8.99 -4.09 -0.21
N MET A 175 9.50 -4.88 0.72
CA MET A 175 9.77 -6.31 0.49
C MET A 175 8.49 -7.15 0.47
N ILE A 176 7.40 -6.68 1.09
CA ILE A 176 6.13 -7.43 1.15
C ILE A 176 5.56 -7.72 -0.25
N PRO A 177 5.46 -6.76 -1.20
CA PRO A 177 5.08 -7.06 -2.57
C PRO A 177 5.94 -8.14 -3.23
N GLU A 178 7.26 -8.07 -3.08
CA GLU A 178 8.18 -9.03 -3.68
C GLU A 178 8.06 -10.43 -3.04
N MET A 179 7.85 -10.50 -1.72
CA MET A 179 7.57 -11.77 -1.03
C MET A 179 6.26 -12.39 -1.53
N PHE A 180 5.20 -11.58 -1.73
CA PHE A 180 3.94 -12.07 -2.30
C PHE A 180 4.14 -12.62 -3.71
N LEU A 181 4.87 -11.91 -4.58
CA LEU A 181 5.13 -12.35 -5.95
C LEU A 181 5.99 -13.61 -6.03
N ALA A 182 6.85 -13.83 -5.05
CA ALA A 182 7.67 -15.04 -4.95
C ALA A 182 6.90 -16.28 -4.45
N MET A 183 5.66 -16.12 -3.96
CA MET A 183 4.83 -17.24 -3.51
C MET A 183 4.47 -18.15 -4.68
N THR A 184 4.30 -19.44 -4.37
CA THR A 184 3.75 -20.38 -5.35
C THR A 184 2.29 -20.04 -5.63
N ASN A 185 1.97 -19.86 -6.89
CA ASN A 185 0.62 -19.62 -7.36
C ASN A 185 -0.13 -20.95 -7.53
N ASN A 186 -1.44 -20.88 -7.36
CA ASN A 186 -2.38 -21.94 -7.65
C ASN A 186 -3.56 -21.37 -8.45
N ASN A 187 -4.72 -21.99 -8.45
CA ASN A 187 -5.92 -21.46 -9.12
C ASN A 187 -6.82 -20.62 -8.21
N ASP A 188 -6.43 -20.40 -6.94
CA ASP A 188 -7.26 -19.67 -6.00
C ASP A 188 -7.43 -18.21 -6.42
N GLY A 189 -8.67 -17.78 -6.54
CA GLY A 189 -9.03 -16.42 -6.93
C GLY A 189 -8.80 -16.08 -8.40
N TYR A 190 -8.29 -17.00 -9.24
CA TYR A 190 -8.07 -16.72 -10.66
C TYR A 190 -9.37 -16.64 -11.45
N GLY A 191 -10.29 -17.56 -11.24
CA GLY A 191 -11.56 -17.59 -11.99
C GLY A 191 -12.29 -16.25 -11.94
N GLY A 192 -12.45 -15.61 -13.11
CA GLY A 192 -13.08 -14.30 -13.23
C GLY A 192 -12.24 -13.12 -12.69
N SER A 193 -10.95 -13.29 -12.38
CA SER A 193 -10.06 -12.20 -11.95
C SER A 193 -9.78 -11.18 -13.05
N ASN A 194 -9.84 -11.61 -14.29
CA ASN A 194 -9.60 -10.81 -15.49
C ASN A 194 -10.70 -11.06 -16.56
N LYS A 195 -10.59 -10.42 -17.71
CA LYS A 195 -11.53 -10.51 -18.83
C LYS A 195 -11.09 -11.52 -19.92
N SER A 196 -9.88 -12.09 -19.77
CA SER A 196 -9.44 -13.09 -20.73
C SER A 196 -10.14 -14.42 -20.47
N ASP A 197 -10.26 -15.23 -21.52
CA ASP A 197 -10.77 -16.60 -21.45
C ASP A 197 -9.62 -17.64 -21.33
N PHE A 198 -8.37 -17.16 -21.10
CA PHE A 198 -7.22 -18.03 -20.95
C PHE A 198 -7.23 -18.79 -19.63
N GLU A 199 -6.81 -20.05 -19.70
CA GLU A 199 -6.40 -20.75 -18.50
C GLU A 199 -5.18 -20.07 -17.87
N TYR A 200 -4.98 -20.25 -16.56
CA TYR A 200 -3.95 -19.48 -15.84
C TYR A 200 -2.54 -19.69 -16.41
N GLU A 201 -2.23 -20.93 -16.81
CA GLU A 201 -0.94 -21.28 -17.41
C GLU A 201 -0.72 -20.58 -18.76
N GLU A 202 -1.74 -20.57 -19.60
CA GLU A 202 -1.72 -19.90 -20.91
C GLU A 202 -1.52 -18.39 -20.76
N LEU A 203 -2.19 -17.77 -19.77
CA LEU A 203 -2.00 -16.35 -19.48
C LEU A 203 -0.57 -16.04 -19.06
N LEU A 204 0.04 -16.88 -18.20
CA LEU A 204 1.43 -16.68 -17.76
C LEU A 204 2.41 -16.82 -18.94
N GLU A 205 2.20 -17.79 -19.83
CA GLU A 205 3.01 -17.97 -21.05
C GLU A 205 2.91 -16.74 -21.97
N LEU A 206 1.71 -16.31 -22.26
CA LEU A 206 1.46 -15.13 -23.12
C LEU A 206 2.15 -13.89 -22.54
N LEU A 207 2.00 -13.64 -21.24
CA LEU A 207 2.55 -12.45 -20.59
C LEU A 207 4.06 -12.52 -20.32
N SER A 208 4.67 -13.68 -20.43
CA SER A 208 6.14 -13.82 -20.40
C SER A 208 6.82 -13.32 -21.68
N GLU A 209 6.07 -13.23 -22.78
CA GLU A 209 6.58 -12.86 -24.11
C GLU A 209 6.03 -11.51 -24.62
N SER A 210 5.17 -10.87 -23.83
CA SER A 210 4.47 -9.65 -24.24
C SER A 210 4.46 -8.57 -23.17
N THR A 211 3.95 -7.39 -23.51
CA THR A 211 3.63 -6.34 -22.54
C THR A 211 2.24 -6.58 -21.95
N PHE A 212 2.01 -6.10 -20.73
CA PHE A 212 0.70 -6.24 -20.09
C PHE A 212 -0.37 -5.42 -20.81
N ASP A 213 -1.41 -6.11 -21.29
CA ASP A 213 -2.59 -5.46 -21.89
C ASP A 213 -3.60 -5.07 -20.80
N ASN A 214 -3.75 -3.78 -20.55
CA ASN A 214 -4.71 -3.25 -19.59
C ASN A 214 -6.18 -3.54 -19.93
N ASN A 215 -6.50 -4.00 -21.14
CA ASN A 215 -7.87 -4.32 -21.56
C ASN A 215 -8.37 -5.61 -20.88
N ILE A 216 -7.48 -6.49 -20.45
CA ILE A 216 -7.86 -7.69 -19.70
C ILE A 216 -8.27 -7.39 -18.25
N LEU A 217 -7.98 -6.20 -17.72
CA LEU A 217 -8.36 -5.85 -16.36
C LEU A 217 -9.87 -5.80 -16.20
N ARG A 218 -10.38 -6.52 -15.20
CA ARG A 218 -11.78 -6.56 -14.82
C ARG A 218 -12.03 -5.57 -13.69
N GLU A 219 -13.04 -4.73 -13.83
CA GLU A 219 -13.48 -3.84 -12.75
C GLU A 219 -13.97 -4.64 -11.54
N SER A 220 -13.76 -4.09 -10.38
CA SER A 220 -14.25 -4.70 -9.15
C SER A 220 -15.75 -4.49 -9.00
N TYR A 221 -16.42 -5.51 -8.49
CA TYR A 221 -17.86 -5.43 -8.20
C TYR A 221 -18.18 -4.61 -6.94
N THR A 222 -17.30 -4.64 -5.95
CA THR A 222 -17.58 -4.10 -4.60
C THR A 222 -16.98 -2.73 -4.34
N SER A 223 -15.85 -2.42 -4.95
CA SER A 223 -15.17 -1.13 -4.79
C SER A 223 -14.66 -0.69 -6.15
N LYS A 224 -15.30 0.30 -6.71
CA LYS A 224 -15.01 0.75 -8.07
C LYS A 224 -13.91 1.81 -8.10
N THR A 225 -13.74 2.55 -7.01
CA THR A 225 -12.79 3.65 -6.90
C THR A 225 -11.74 3.41 -5.81
N TYR A 226 -10.65 4.17 -5.86
CA TYR A 226 -9.65 4.16 -4.80
C TYR A 226 -10.25 4.55 -3.44
N ASN A 227 -11.17 5.53 -3.41
CA ASN A 227 -11.88 5.89 -2.19
C ASN A 227 -12.68 4.71 -1.60
N ASP A 228 -13.36 3.91 -2.46
CA ASP A 228 -14.07 2.71 -2.00
C ASP A 228 -13.09 1.65 -1.49
N PHE A 229 -11.92 1.51 -2.16
CA PHE A 229 -10.87 0.62 -1.71
C PHE A 229 -10.37 0.99 -0.31
N ILE A 230 -10.08 2.28 -0.07
CA ILE A 230 -9.68 2.78 1.24
C ILE A 230 -10.75 2.53 2.30
N LYS A 231 -12.01 2.80 2.00
CA LYS A 231 -13.13 2.53 2.92
C LYS A 231 -13.28 1.04 3.27
N SER A 232 -12.86 0.15 2.37
CA SER A 232 -12.90 -1.30 2.59
C SER A 232 -11.77 -1.83 3.51
N LEU A 233 -10.83 -0.97 3.90
CA LEU A 233 -9.73 -1.32 4.81
C LEU A 233 -10.12 -1.24 6.29
N LYS A 234 -11.32 -0.75 6.57
CA LYS A 234 -11.88 -0.62 7.92
C LYS A 234 -12.21 -1.97 8.53
#